data_037b5f0a758a02928feedb7abe3fc76b
#
_entry.id   037b5f0a758a02928feedb7abe3fc76b
#
_cell.length_a   1.000
_cell.length_b   1.000
_cell.length_c   1.000
_cell.angle_alpha   90.00
_cell.angle_beta   90.00
_cell.angle_gamma   90.00
#
_symmetry.space_group_name_H-M   'P 1'
#
loop_
_entity.id
_entity.type
_entity.pdbx_description
1 polymer ?
#
loop_
_entity_poly.entity_id
_entity_poly.type
_entity_poly.pdbx_seq_one_letter_code
_entity_poly.pdbx_strand_id
1 'polypeptide(L)'
;MEMLIVIAIIAVLIAVAIPVFASQLEKAREATDLANVRSAYAQVSTEALLGDSETTVTVDLKQKQADWQSVDPVNIGGIVHSKSQGDTKNWKGVAAPNGTCVVSYNEDYGIILTWSGKADPSKPKYPFNTTVTDFFPLLYDTEFWKNGSIKTNTNFEFDSRCPDSQYVPSIITEIKKLNNSLLQQDDCTWAYLGDGRDRHEADRYLFWTSLNTDTVGAGKEIPVIIQTGDGKYYVSETKTGTRKGKNYVTVSKSLITQSQYKEILKKGEKFSSLEEAYDAYLKALDAPKYDSVRQSQS
;
A
#
# COMPACT_ATOMS: atom_id res chain seq x y z
N MET A 1 46.23 14.17 -38.24
CA MET A 1 45.11 15.09 -37.80
C MET A 1 43.75 14.64 -38.38
N GLU A 2 43.72 14.05 -39.55
CA GLU A 2 42.47 13.61 -40.21
C GLU A 2 41.66 12.56 -39.44
N MET A 3 42.33 11.58 -38.79
CA MET A 3 41.66 10.56 -37.99
C MET A 3 40.92 11.12 -36.77
N LEU A 4 41.44 12.20 -36.15
CA LEU A 4 40.79 12.81 -34.97
C LEU A 4 39.47 13.50 -35.34
N ILE A 5 39.41 14.10 -36.53
CA ILE A 5 38.20 14.76 -37.05
C ILE A 5 37.09 13.73 -37.29
N VAL A 6 37.46 12.58 -37.90
CA VAL A 6 36.50 11.50 -38.16
C VAL A 6 35.95 10.93 -36.87
N ILE A 7 36.79 10.66 -35.87
CA ILE A 7 36.35 10.16 -34.56
C ILE A 7 35.43 11.18 -33.86
N ALA A 8 35.75 12.47 -33.92
CA ALA A 8 34.92 13.52 -33.33
C ALA A 8 33.52 13.59 -33.98
N ILE A 9 33.44 13.48 -35.31
CA ILE A 9 32.17 13.46 -36.03
C ILE A 9 31.35 12.22 -35.66
N ILE A 10 31.96 11.03 -35.61
CA ILE A 10 31.29 9.81 -35.20
C ILE A 10 30.79 9.91 -33.78
N ALA A 11 31.57 10.44 -32.83
CA ALA A 11 31.16 10.63 -31.44
C ALA A 11 29.94 11.54 -31.30
N VAL A 12 29.89 12.64 -32.06
CA VAL A 12 28.74 13.55 -32.09
C VAL A 12 27.48 12.86 -32.65
N LEU A 13 27.64 12.12 -33.76
CA LEU A 13 26.53 11.38 -34.35
C LEU A 13 25.97 10.31 -33.42
N ILE A 14 26.82 9.57 -32.71
CA ILE A 14 26.41 8.56 -31.72
C ILE A 14 25.72 9.23 -30.55
N ALA A 15 26.24 10.34 -30.04
CA ALA A 15 25.66 11.06 -28.91
C ALA A 15 24.22 11.54 -29.17
N VAL A 16 23.91 11.89 -30.42
CA VAL A 16 22.54 12.28 -30.81
C VAL A 16 21.66 11.05 -31.13
N ALA A 17 22.24 10.04 -31.78
CA ALA A 17 21.49 8.87 -32.23
C ALA A 17 20.98 8.00 -31.08
N ILE A 18 21.77 7.77 -30.04
CA ILE A 18 21.40 6.88 -28.90
C ILE A 18 20.10 7.32 -28.22
N PRO A 19 19.89 8.58 -27.76
CA PRO A 19 18.65 8.98 -27.12
C PRO A 19 17.45 8.90 -28.05
N VAL A 20 17.61 9.21 -29.34
CA VAL A 20 16.53 9.11 -30.30
C VAL A 20 16.10 7.65 -30.52
N PHE A 21 17.06 6.73 -30.69
CA PHE A 21 16.73 5.31 -30.82
C PHE A 21 16.09 4.73 -29.57
N ALA A 22 16.56 5.10 -28.36
CA ALA A 22 15.97 4.66 -27.11
C ALA A 22 14.50 5.09 -27.01
N SER A 23 14.18 6.32 -27.37
CA SER A 23 12.79 6.82 -27.39
C SER A 23 11.92 6.08 -28.41
N GLN A 24 12.43 5.83 -29.63
CA GLN A 24 11.67 5.09 -30.65
C GLN A 24 11.46 3.63 -30.27
N LEU A 25 12.44 2.99 -29.64
CA LEU A 25 12.29 1.63 -29.12
C LEU A 25 11.21 1.55 -28.02
N GLU A 26 11.15 2.55 -27.13
CA GLU A 26 10.10 2.57 -26.11
C GLU A 26 8.72 2.73 -26.72
N LYS A 27 8.54 3.65 -27.66
CA LYS A 27 7.28 3.79 -28.39
C LYS A 27 6.85 2.51 -29.12
N ALA A 28 7.81 1.76 -29.67
CA ALA A 28 7.52 0.47 -30.32
C ALA A 28 7.08 -0.60 -29.30
N ARG A 29 7.68 -0.61 -28.10
CA ARG A 29 7.27 -1.50 -27.01
C ARG A 29 5.85 -1.19 -26.53
N GLU A 30 5.56 0.09 -26.26
CA GLU A 30 4.22 0.56 -25.88
C GLU A 30 3.17 0.20 -26.94
N ALA A 31 3.47 0.40 -28.23
CA ALA A 31 2.57 0.02 -29.30
C ALA A 31 2.28 -1.49 -29.31
N THR A 32 3.30 -2.31 -29.03
CA THR A 32 3.14 -3.77 -28.89
C THR A 32 2.28 -4.12 -27.67
N ASP A 33 2.52 -3.49 -26.53
CA ASP A 33 1.77 -3.72 -25.32
C ASP A 33 0.29 -3.33 -25.49
N LEU A 34 0.02 -2.17 -26.10
CA LEU A 34 -1.34 -1.76 -26.43
C LEU A 34 -2.04 -2.73 -27.39
N ALA A 35 -1.33 -3.26 -28.38
CA ALA A 35 -1.90 -4.24 -29.31
C ALA A 35 -2.26 -5.55 -28.60
N ASN A 36 -1.38 -6.03 -27.71
CA ASN A 36 -1.62 -7.24 -26.92
C ASN A 36 -2.81 -7.06 -25.95
N VAL A 37 -2.89 -5.92 -25.26
CA VAL A 37 -4.00 -5.64 -24.34
C VAL A 37 -5.32 -5.48 -25.10
N ARG A 38 -5.32 -4.88 -26.31
CA ARG A 38 -6.52 -4.83 -27.16
C ARG A 38 -6.97 -6.22 -27.60
N SER A 39 -6.03 -7.11 -27.88
CA SER A 39 -6.32 -8.52 -28.19
C SER A 39 -6.96 -9.23 -26.99
N ALA A 40 -6.39 -9.04 -25.80
CA ALA A 40 -6.92 -9.60 -24.56
C ALA A 40 -8.34 -9.01 -24.24
N TYR A 41 -8.53 -7.71 -24.45
CA TYR A 41 -9.85 -7.06 -24.35
C TYR A 41 -10.87 -7.74 -25.25
N ALA A 42 -10.55 -7.97 -26.53
CA ALA A 42 -11.46 -8.63 -27.46
C ALA A 42 -11.76 -10.08 -27.03
N GLN A 43 -10.77 -10.81 -26.54
CA GLN A 43 -10.93 -12.17 -26.06
C GLN A 43 -11.89 -12.22 -24.84
N VAL A 44 -11.61 -11.45 -23.79
CA VAL A 44 -12.46 -11.41 -22.58
C VAL A 44 -13.88 -10.94 -22.93
N SER A 45 -14.00 -9.96 -23.81
CA SER A 45 -15.34 -9.49 -24.27
C SER A 45 -16.12 -10.60 -24.98
N THR A 46 -15.44 -11.43 -25.78
CA THR A 46 -16.08 -12.54 -26.49
C THR A 46 -16.54 -13.63 -25.52
N GLU A 47 -15.68 -14.01 -24.58
CA GLU A 47 -16.01 -15.02 -23.55
C GLU A 47 -17.17 -14.56 -22.65
N ALA A 48 -17.17 -13.30 -22.24
CA ALA A 48 -18.27 -12.73 -21.46
C ALA A 48 -19.62 -12.77 -22.24
N LEU A 49 -19.59 -12.51 -23.56
CA LEU A 49 -20.79 -12.63 -24.42
C LEU A 49 -21.24 -14.09 -24.59
N LEU A 50 -20.35 -15.05 -24.47
CA LEU A 50 -20.66 -16.48 -24.51
C LEU A 50 -21.12 -17.04 -23.16
N GLY A 51 -21.16 -16.21 -22.12
CA GLY A 51 -21.63 -16.57 -20.79
C GLY A 51 -20.53 -16.96 -19.78
N ASP A 52 -19.27 -16.86 -20.17
CA ASP A 52 -18.12 -17.01 -19.27
C ASP A 52 -17.64 -15.63 -18.79
N SER A 53 -18.23 -15.16 -17.70
CA SER A 53 -17.89 -13.89 -17.07
C SER A 53 -16.65 -13.96 -16.14
N GLU A 54 -16.10 -15.16 -15.90
CA GLU A 54 -14.94 -15.34 -15.01
C GLU A 54 -13.60 -15.39 -15.74
N THR A 55 -13.62 -15.46 -17.08
CA THR A 55 -12.39 -15.45 -17.87
C THR A 55 -11.59 -14.18 -17.65
N THR A 56 -10.31 -14.35 -17.29
CA THR A 56 -9.34 -13.28 -17.17
C THR A 56 -8.12 -13.55 -18.06
N VAL A 57 -7.58 -12.50 -18.68
CA VAL A 57 -6.37 -12.60 -19.51
C VAL A 57 -5.31 -11.66 -18.95
N THR A 58 -4.15 -12.22 -18.66
CA THR A 58 -2.98 -11.44 -18.21
C THR A 58 -2.02 -11.22 -19.36
N VAL A 59 -1.67 -9.97 -19.60
CA VAL A 59 -0.72 -9.54 -20.64
C VAL A 59 0.53 -9.02 -19.98
N ASP A 60 1.69 -9.61 -20.30
CA ASP A 60 3.00 -9.12 -19.87
C ASP A 60 3.41 -7.89 -20.71
N LEU A 61 3.82 -6.81 -20.01
CA LEU A 61 4.26 -5.56 -20.66
C LEU A 61 5.75 -5.60 -20.99
N LYS A 62 6.10 -5.05 -22.15
CA LYS A 62 7.47 -4.97 -22.70
C LYS A 62 8.09 -3.59 -22.47
N GLN A 63 7.27 -2.58 -22.18
CA GLN A 63 7.74 -1.22 -21.91
C GLN A 63 8.75 -1.16 -20.78
N LYS A 64 9.67 -0.20 -20.85
CA LYS A 64 10.74 0.02 -19.88
C LYS A 64 10.55 1.31 -19.06
N GLN A 65 9.59 2.13 -19.44
CA GLN A 65 9.21 3.35 -18.73
C GLN A 65 7.80 3.19 -18.16
N ALA A 66 7.56 3.83 -17.04
CA ALA A 66 6.22 3.85 -16.46
C ALA A 66 5.31 4.76 -17.29
N ASP A 67 4.04 4.38 -17.36
CA ASP A 67 3.02 5.10 -18.10
C ASP A 67 3.28 5.11 -19.64
N TRP A 68 2.49 5.85 -20.40
CA TRP A 68 2.54 5.87 -21.86
C TRP A 68 3.28 7.10 -22.37
N GLN A 69 4.42 6.89 -23.07
CA GLN A 69 5.23 7.99 -23.60
C GLN A 69 4.81 8.40 -25.03
N SER A 70 4.12 7.50 -25.73
CA SER A 70 3.77 7.69 -27.14
C SER A 70 2.35 8.21 -27.37
N VAL A 71 1.41 7.95 -26.45
CA VAL A 71 -0.02 8.24 -26.62
C VAL A 71 -0.60 8.73 -25.29
N ASP A 72 -1.29 9.88 -25.32
CA ASP A 72 -2.09 10.39 -24.21
C ASP A 72 -3.27 11.22 -24.78
N PRO A 73 -4.54 10.88 -24.52
CA PRO A 73 -5.02 9.74 -23.77
C PRO A 73 -4.91 8.40 -24.52
N VAL A 74 -4.80 7.31 -23.79
CA VAL A 74 -4.86 5.94 -24.31
C VAL A 74 -6.32 5.53 -24.48
N ASN A 75 -6.63 4.81 -25.58
CA ASN A 75 -7.94 4.21 -25.83
C ASN A 75 -7.81 2.71 -26.09
N ILE A 76 -8.50 1.90 -25.29
CA ILE A 76 -8.56 0.44 -25.42
C ILE A 76 -10.03 0.02 -25.37
N GLY A 77 -10.58 -0.41 -26.51
CA GLY A 77 -11.95 -0.89 -26.59
C GLY A 77 -13.01 0.14 -26.16
N GLY A 78 -12.74 1.45 -26.28
CA GLY A 78 -13.62 2.51 -25.81
C GLY A 78 -13.33 3.01 -24.38
N ILE A 79 -12.50 2.31 -23.62
CA ILE A 79 -12.00 2.80 -22.33
C ILE A 79 -10.88 3.81 -22.62
N VAL A 80 -11.14 5.07 -22.27
CA VAL A 80 -10.20 6.18 -22.48
C VAL A 80 -9.60 6.59 -21.14
N HIS A 81 -8.29 6.69 -21.07
CA HIS A 81 -7.58 7.09 -19.86
C HIS A 81 -6.39 8.00 -20.18
N SER A 82 -6.22 9.07 -19.42
CA SER A 82 -5.11 10.02 -19.51
C SER A 82 -4.14 9.86 -18.32
N LYS A 83 -2.88 10.20 -18.53
CA LYS A 83 -1.84 10.21 -17.47
C LYS A 83 -2.20 11.02 -16.23
N SER A 84 -2.93 12.11 -16.41
CA SER A 84 -3.38 12.98 -15.32
C SER A 84 -4.62 12.46 -14.60
N GLN A 85 -5.19 11.36 -15.06
CA GLN A 85 -6.41 10.79 -14.52
C GLN A 85 -6.07 9.69 -13.52
N GLY A 86 -6.71 9.71 -12.35
CA GLY A 86 -6.65 8.61 -11.39
C GLY A 86 -7.44 7.39 -11.83
N ASP A 87 -7.48 6.37 -10.99
CA ASP A 87 -8.22 5.13 -11.22
C ASP A 87 -9.69 5.40 -11.52
N THR A 88 -10.21 4.64 -12.48
CA THR A 88 -11.63 4.64 -12.82
C THR A 88 -12.24 3.26 -12.58
N LYS A 89 -13.55 3.11 -12.84
CA LYS A 89 -14.23 1.80 -12.73
C LYS A 89 -13.62 0.75 -13.67
N ASN A 90 -13.19 1.19 -14.86
CA ASN A 90 -12.70 0.33 -15.94
C ASN A 90 -11.19 0.39 -16.15
N TRP A 91 -10.48 1.27 -15.41
CA TRP A 91 -9.03 1.42 -15.49
C TRP A 91 -8.46 1.57 -14.09
N LYS A 92 -7.59 0.66 -13.67
CA LYS A 92 -6.95 0.64 -12.36
C LYS A 92 -5.43 0.55 -12.51
N GLY A 93 -4.73 1.39 -11.76
CA GLY A 93 -3.27 1.44 -11.74
C GLY A 93 -2.65 2.04 -13.00
N VAL A 94 -1.33 1.95 -13.08
CA VAL A 94 -0.50 2.53 -14.13
C VAL A 94 0.34 1.44 -14.79
N ALA A 95 0.43 1.49 -16.12
CA ALA A 95 1.33 0.62 -16.86
C ALA A 95 2.79 0.87 -16.42
N ALA A 96 3.49 -0.16 -16.00
CA ALA A 96 4.82 -0.06 -15.42
C ALA A 96 5.85 -0.95 -16.15
N PRO A 97 7.15 -0.63 -16.02
CA PRO A 97 8.21 -1.42 -16.65
C PRO A 97 8.14 -2.90 -16.27
N ASN A 98 8.13 -3.76 -17.27
CA ASN A 98 8.01 -5.21 -17.12
C ASN A 98 6.79 -5.65 -16.27
N GLY A 99 5.77 -4.81 -16.25
CA GLY A 99 4.52 -5.07 -15.53
C GLY A 99 3.59 -6.00 -16.27
N THR A 100 2.35 -6.03 -15.80
CA THR A 100 1.27 -6.80 -16.42
C THR A 100 0.02 -5.94 -16.56
N CYS A 101 -0.85 -6.29 -17.50
CA CYS A 101 -2.22 -5.85 -17.54
C CYS A 101 -3.14 -7.06 -17.39
N VAL A 102 -3.96 -7.09 -16.35
CA VAL A 102 -5.02 -8.08 -16.21
C VAL A 102 -6.30 -7.50 -16.80
N VAL A 103 -6.83 -8.18 -17.80
CA VAL A 103 -8.12 -7.85 -18.42
C VAL A 103 -9.15 -8.80 -17.85
N SER A 104 -10.20 -8.28 -17.25
CA SER A 104 -11.29 -9.04 -16.64
C SER A 104 -12.65 -8.43 -17.02
N TYR A 105 -13.72 -9.19 -16.84
CA TYR A 105 -15.08 -8.71 -17.01
C TYR A 105 -15.79 -8.55 -15.66
N ASN A 106 -16.65 -7.56 -15.57
CA ASN A 106 -17.51 -7.34 -14.42
C ASN A 106 -18.91 -7.01 -14.92
N GLU A 107 -19.95 -7.59 -14.33
CA GLU A 107 -21.33 -7.44 -14.76
C GLU A 107 -21.84 -6.00 -14.71
N ASP A 108 -21.39 -5.20 -13.72
CA ASP A 108 -21.84 -3.82 -13.53
C ASP A 108 -21.10 -2.81 -14.41
N TYR A 109 -19.82 -3.09 -14.73
CA TYR A 109 -18.93 -2.10 -15.35
C TYR A 109 -18.36 -2.54 -16.71
N GLY A 110 -18.61 -3.78 -17.13
CA GLY A 110 -18.02 -4.35 -18.34
C GLY A 110 -16.55 -4.73 -18.15
N ILE A 111 -15.74 -4.50 -19.17
CA ILE A 111 -14.30 -4.84 -19.10
C ILE A 111 -13.56 -3.89 -18.15
N ILE A 112 -12.70 -4.48 -17.33
CA ILE A 112 -11.79 -3.78 -16.42
C ILE A 112 -10.35 -4.09 -16.82
N LEU A 113 -9.52 -3.05 -16.90
CA LEU A 113 -8.08 -3.11 -17.14
C LEU A 113 -7.38 -2.80 -15.83
N THR A 114 -6.66 -3.78 -15.28
CA THR A 114 -5.85 -3.61 -14.06
C THR A 114 -4.38 -3.68 -14.41
N TRP A 115 -3.69 -2.55 -14.31
CA TRP A 115 -2.27 -2.43 -14.58
C TRP A 115 -1.48 -2.63 -13.30
N SER A 116 -0.45 -3.46 -13.38
CA SER A 116 0.46 -3.69 -12.26
C SER A 116 1.89 -3.74 -12.76
N GLY A 117 2.78 -3.09 -12.03
CA GLY A 117 4.22 -3.26 -12.25
C GLY A 117 4.63 -4.67 -11.84
N LYS A 118 5.46 -5.33 -12.67
CA LYS A 118 6.22 -6.47 -12.16
C LYS A 118 7.10 -5.93 -11.03
N ALA A 119 7.05 -6.55 -9.89
CA ALA A 119 7.91 -6.16 -8.77
C ALA A 119 9.34 -6.03 -9.31
N ASP A 120 9.90 -4.83 -9.24
CA ASP A 120 11.31 -4.60 -9.56
C ASP A 120 12.13 -5.45 -8.60
N PRO A 121 12.89 -6.45 -9.07
CA PRO A 121 13.66 -7.29 -8.17
C PRO A 121 14.71 -6.50 -7.39
N SER A 122 15.01 -5.27 -7.83
CA SER A 122 15.87 -4.33 -7.08
C SER A 122 15.13 -3.54 -6.01
N LYS A 123 13.77 -3.50 -6.05
CA LYS A 123 12.95 -2.87 -5.01
C LYS A 123 12.43 -3.93 -4.05
N PRO A 124 12.47 -3.68 -2.76
CA PRO A 124 11.91 -4.61 -1.78
C PRO A 124 10.42 -4.84 -2.09
N LYS A 125 10.00 -6.09 -2.00
CA LYS A 125 8.58 -6.48 -2.19
C LYS A 125 7.65 -5.71 -1.23
N TYR A 126 8.16 -5.41 -0.06
CA TYR A 126 7.44 -4.69 0.98
C TYR A 126 7.99 -3.27 1.12
N PRO A 127 7.15 -2.27 1.41
CA PRO A 127 7.56 -0.87 1.58
C PRO A 127 8.28 -0.63 2.92
N PHE A 128 8.65 -1.67 3.65
CA PHE A 128 9.32 -1.63 4.93
C PHE A 128 10.46 -2.65 4.99
N ASN A 129 11.33 -2.52 5.98
CA ASN A 129 12.43 -3.44 6.18
C ASN A 129 11.93 -4.77 6.78
N THR A 130 11.96 -5.84 5.99
CA THR A 130 11.50 -7.18 6.39
C THR A 130 12.42 -7.89 7.38
N THR A 131 13.65 -7.40 7.58
CA THR A 131 14.53 -7.90 8.65
C THR A 131 14.19 -7.33 10.02
N VAL A 132 13.40 -6.27 10.06
CA VAL A 132 12.81 -5.74 11.29
C VAL A 132 11.56 -6.57 11.58
N THR A 133 11.74 -7.64 12.35
CA THR A 133 10.65 -8.56 12.72
C THR A 133 9.65 -7.93 13.68
N ASP A 134 10.00 -6.80 14.28
CA ASP A 134 9.17 -6.10 15.23
C ASP A 134 8.63 -4.81 14.62
N PHE A 135 7.34 -4.72 14.56
CA PHE A 135 6.59 -3.53 14.21
C PHE A 135 7.02 -2.35 15.07
N PHE A 136 7.15 -2.63 16.35
CA PHE A 136 7.43 -1.66 17.38
C PHE A 136 8.36 -2.30 18.42
N PRO A 137 9.69 -2.20 18.25
CA PRO A 137 10.66 -2.78 19.19
C PRO A 137 10.41 -2.36 20.64
N LEU A 138 9.85 -1.16 20.84
CA LEU A 138 9.50 -0.66 22.17
C LEU A 138 8.43 -1.48 22.89
N LEU A 139 7.67 -2.37 22.20
CA LEU A 139 6.76 -3.30 22.87
C LEU A 139 7.48 -4.18 23.89
N TYR A 140 8.76 -4.45 23.65
CA TYR A 140 9.60 -5.31 24.46
C TYR A 140 10.62 -4.55 25.33
N ASP A 141 10.84 -3.26 25.08
CA ASP A 141 11.82 -2.48 25.80
C ASP A 141 11.29 -2.10 27.18
N THR A 142 11.56 -2.98 28.14
CA THR A 142 11.18 -2.76 29.54
C THR A 142 11.86 -1.53 30.14
N GLU A 143 13.07 -1.17 29.69
CA GLU A 143 13.77 0.01 30.18
C GLU A 143 13.13 1.31 29.68
N PHE A 144 12.64 1.34 28.44
CA PHE A 144 11.87 2.47 27.94
C PHE A 144 10.62 2.75 28.80
N TRP A 145 9.91 1.68 29.19
CA TRP A 145 8.71 1.79 30.02
C TRP A 145 9.02 2.03 31.51
N LYS A 146 10.17 1.56 32.00
CA LYS A 146 10.60 1.74 33.40
C LYS A 146 11.27 3.08 33.66
N ASN A 147 12.19 3.49 32.80
CA ASN A 147 13.09 4.63 32.99
C ASN A 147 12.66 5.85 32.17
N GLY A 148 11.85 5.65 31.14
CA GLY A 148 11.33 6.73 30.32
C GLY A 148 10.28 7.57 31.03
N SER A 149 9.84 8.60 30.33
CA SER A 149 8.82 9.54 30.78
C SER A 149 7.43 8.90 31.07
N ILE A 150 7.31 7.59 30.82
CA ILE A 150 6.04 6.85 30.88
C ILE A 150 6.04 5.93 32.12
N LYS A 151 6.09 6.51 33.29
CA LYS A 151 5.82 5.77 34.53
C LYS A 151 4.33 5.71 34.76
N THR A 152 3.64 4.72 34.23
CA THR A 152 2.22 4.53 34.55
C THR A 152 2.01 3.13 35.11
N ASN A 153 1.37 3.04 36.27
CA ASN A 153 0.85 1.80 36.81
C ASN A 153 -0.55 1.46 36.25
N THR A 154 -0.95 2.12 35.18
CA THR A 154 -2.29 2.04 34.59
C THR A 154 -2.21 1.69 33.11
N ASN A 155 -3.28 1.17 32.57
CA ASN A 155 -3.44 0.99 31.14
C ASN A 155 -3.26 2.32 30.42
N PHE A 156 -2.52 2.32 29.30
CA PHE A 156 -2.29 3.51 28.51
C PHE A 156 -2.59 3.24 27.03
N GLU A 157 -2.92 4.32 26.35
CA GLU A 157 -3.27 4.33 24.94
C GLU A 157 -2.62 5.54 24.28
N PHE A 158 -1.90 5.28 23.18
CA PHE A 158 -1.30 6.31 22.33
C PHE A 158 -1.77 6.09 20.90
N ASP A 159 -2.13 7.16 20.23
CA ASP A 159 -2.56 7.13 18.84
C ASP A 159 -1.79 8.21 18.08
N SER A 160 -1.29 7.86 16.88
CA SER A 160 -0.47 8.75 16.05
C SER A 160 -1.19 10.03 15.63
N ARG A 161 -2.52 9.99 15.58
CA ARG A 161 -3.38 11.12 15.22
C ARG A 161 -3.82 11.95 16.43
N CYS A 162 -3.41 11.55 17.64
CA CYS A 162 -3.81 12.21 18.89
C CYS A 162 -2.62 12.94 19.55
N PRO A 163 -2.27 14.14 19.12
CA PRO A 163 -1.07 14.85 19.58
C PRO A 163 -1.14 15.32 21.05
N ASP A 164 -2.28 15.19 21.69
CA ASP A 164 -2.50 15.66 23.07
C ASP A 164 -1.90 14.74 24.14
N SER A 165 -1.43 13.56 23.76
CA SER A 165 -0.72 12.71 24.71
C SER A 165 0.68 13.27 24.94
N GLN A 166 1.02 13.59 26.18
CA GLN A 166 2.37 14.04 26.55
C GLN A 166 3.47 13.05 26.20
N TYR A 167 3.12 11.81 25.85
CA TYR A 167 4.04 10.71 25.54
C TYR A 167 4.27 10.50 24.04
N VAL A 168 3.34 10.95 23.19
CA VAL A 168 3.45 10.78 21.72
C VAL A 168 4.74 11.35 21.15
N PRO A 169 5.22 12.55 21.55
CA PRO A 169 6.48 13.07 21.03
C PRO A 169 7.70 12.17 21.32
N SER A 170 7.77 11.57 22.50
CA SER A 170 8.85 10.64 22.87
C SER A 170 8.77 9.36 22.05
N ILE A 171 7.57 8.81 21.85
CA ILE A 171 7.34 7.62 21.04
C ILE A 171 7.71 7.88 19.57
N ILE A 172 7.30 9.01 19.00
CA ILE A 172 7.67 9.39 17.64
C ILE A 172 9.20 9.52 17.50
N THR A 173 9.87 10.04 18.51
CA THR A 173 11.34 10.13 18.52
C THR A 173 11.98 8.75 18.45
N GLU A 174 11.46 7.77 19.18
CA GLU A 174 11.96 6.39 19.11
C GLU A 174 11.60 5.69 17.79
N ILE A 175 10.39 5.90 17.27
CA ILE A 175 9.99 5.40 15.95
C ILE A 175 10.93 5.89 14.84
N LYS A 176 11.37 7.15 14.90
CA LYS A 176 12.34 7.70 13.92
C LYS A 176 13.69 7.02 13.91
N LYS A 177 14.04 6.30 14.97
CA LYS A 177 15.29 5.50 15.05
C LYS A 177 15.14 4.13 14.39
N LEU A 178 13.91 3.69 14.12
CA LEU A 178 13.67 2.42 13.45
C LEU A 178 14.13 2.51 12.00
N ASN A 179 14.68 1.42 11.49
CA ASN A 179 15.16 1.37 10.11
C ASN A 179 14.00 0.97 9.17
N ASN A 180 13.38 1.95 8.53
CA ASN A 180 12.32 1.76 7.53
C ASN A 180 11.15 0.89 8.03
N SER A 181 10.56 1.29 9.14
CA SER A 181 9.38 0.64 9.72
C SER A 181 8.09 1.07 9.01
N LEU A 182 7.07 0.20 9.03
CA LEU A 182 5.69 0.56 8.63
C LEU A 182 5.16 1.80 9.37
N LEU A 183 5.61 2.02 10.60
CA LEU A 183 5.22 3.18 11.42
C LEU A 183 5.75 4.52 10.89
N GLN A 184 6.72 4.49 9.98
CA GLN A 184 7.34 5.67 9.38
C GLN A 184 6.71 6.05 8.04
N GLN A 185 5.74 5.27 7.55
CA GLN A 185 5.08 5.58 6.29
C GLN A 185 4.22 6.83 6.43
N ASP A 186 4.28 7.67 5.40
CA ASP A 186 3.43 8.84 5.30
C ASP A 186 1.96 8.42 5.32
N ASP A 187 1.14 9.24 5.97
CA ASP A 187 -0.31 9.05 6.09
C ASP A 187 -0.82 7.80 6.81
N CYS A 188 0.02 6.87 7.23
CA CYS A 188 -0.43 5.76 8.06
C CYS A 188 -0.99 6.24 9.42
N THR A 189 -1.82 5.40 10.00
CA THR A 189 -2.31 5.59 11.38
C THR A 189 -1.97 4.37 12.22
N TRP A 190 -1.42 4.60 13.40
CA TRP A 190 -1.13 3.54 14.36
C TRP A 190 -1.62 3.93 15.75
N ALA A 191 -1.93 2.94 16.55
CA ALA A 191 -2.27 3.11 17.95
C ALA A 191 -1.58 2.04 18.78
N TYR A 192 -1.00 2.46 19.89
CA TYR A 192 -0.42 1.58 20.89
C TYR A 192 -1.32 1.51 22.11
N LEU A 193 -1.57 0.30 22.59
CA LEU A 193 -2.42 0.00 23.72
C LEU A 193 -1.71 -0.99 24.62
N GLY A 194 -1.66 -0.73 25.90
CA GLY A 194 -0.98 -1.63 26.82
C GLY A 194 -1.19 -1.38 28.28
N ASP A 195 -0.69 -2.32 29.07
CA ASP A 195 -0.53 -2.20 30.50
C ASP A 195 0.90 -1.75 30.83
N GLY A 196 1.06 -0.61 31.50
CA GLY A 196 2.35 -0.09 31.95
C GLY A 196 3.01 -0.92 33.04
N ARG A 197 2.39 -2.00 33.50
CA ARG A 197 2.95 -2.91 34.49
C ARG A 197 3.79 -3.99 33.81
N ASP A 198 4.97 -4.26 34.33
CA ASP A 198 5.98 -5.19 33.80
C ASP A 198 5.52 -6.64 33.55
N ARG A 199 4.32 -7.00 33.88
CA ARG A 199 3.92 -8.41 34.03
C ARG A 199 3.11 -9.00 32.89
N HIS A 200 2.71 -8.18 31.90
CA HIS A 200 1.77 -8.61 30.87
C HIS A 200 2.17 -8.15 29.48
N GLU A 201 3.33 -8.60 28.99
CA GLU A 201 3.77 -8.34 27.62
C GLU A 201 2.70 -8.78 26.61
N ALA A 202 2.03 -9.88 26.87
CA ALA A 202 0.93 -10.37 26.03
C ALA A 202 -0.29 -9.44 25.98
N ASP A 203 -0.41 -8.49 26.90
CA ASP A 203 -1.49 -7.50 26.94
C ASP A 203 -1.11 -6.15 26.31
N ARG A 204 -0.04 -6.12 25.51
CA ARG A 204 0.41 -4.97 24.73
C ARG A 204 0.07 -5.20 23.27
N TYR A 205 -0.50 -4.19 22.62
CA TYR A 205 -0.99 -4.26 21.25
C TYR A 205 -0.59 -3.02 20.47
N LEU A 206 -0.06 -3.22 19.28
CA LEU A 206 0.11 -2.17 18.30
C LEU A 206 -0.87 -2.41 17.14
N PHE A 207 -1.70 -1.44 16.88
CA PHE A 207 -2.61 -1.40 15.73
C PHE A 207 -2.01 -0.51 14.65
N TRP A 208 -2.06 -0.97 13.43
CA TRP A 208 -1.56 -0.22 12.29
C TRP A 208 -2.50 -0.36 11.08
N THR A 209 -2.66 0.71 10.35
CA THR A 209 -3.31 0.77 9.05
C THR A 209 -2.57 1.75 8.14
N SER A 210 -2.52 1.48 6.84
CA SER A 210 -1.97 2.41 5.85
C SER A 210 -2.85 3.65 5.63
N LEU A 211 -4.05 3.65 6.19
CA LEU A 211 -5.05 4.70 5.99
C LEU A 211 -4.81 5.89 6.91
N ASN A 212 -4.98 7.09 6.36
CA ASN A 212 -5.13 8.31 7.15
C ASN A 212 -6.54 8.36 7.74
N THR A 213 -6.68 8.08 9.02
CA THR A 213 -8.01 8.04 9.66
C THR A 213 -8.70 9.38 9.74
N ASP A 214 -7.96 10.51 9.64
CA ASP A 214 -8.58 11.84 9.58
C ASP A 214 -9.37 12.04 8.30
N THR A 215 -8.86 11.52 7.17
CA THR A 215 -9.57 11.56 5.86
C THR A 215 -10.68 10.53 5.79
N VAL A 216 -10.48 9.34 6.39
CA VAL A 216 -11.52 8.30 6.47
C VAL A 216 -12.76 8.78 7.22
N GLY A 217 -12.56 9.56 8.29
CA GLY A 217 -13.62 10.00 9.17
C GLY A 217 -14.01 8.99 10.25
N ALA A 218 -14.84 9.43 11.20
CA ALA A 218 -15.27 8.63 12.34
C ALA A 218 -16.41 7.65 11.99
N GLY A 219 -16.47 6.53 12.71
CA GLY A 219 -17.53 5.55 12.58
C GLY A 219 -17.39 4.60 11.40
N LYS A 220 -16.25 4.58 10.73
CA LYS A 220 -15.95 3.69 9.60
C LYS A 220 -15.26 2.43 10.08
N GLU A 221 -15.62 1.30 9.47
CA GLU A 221 -14.88 0.05 9.64
C GLU A 221 -13.66 0.06 8.72
N ILE A 222 -12.51 -0.31 9.28
CA ILE A 222 -11.22 -0.34 8.56
C ILE A 222 -10.44 -1.61 8.92
N PRO A 223 -9.67 -2.16 7.97
CA PRO A 223 -8.75 -3.25 8.27
C PRO A 223 -7.53 -2.73 9.02
N VAL A 224 -6.99 -3.55 9.91
CA VAL A 224 -5.79 -3.25 10.70
C VAL A 224 -4.89 -4.46 10.80
N ILE A 225 -3.58 -4.22 10.85
CA ILE A 225 -2.61 -5.19 11.34
C ILE A 225 -2.44 -4.95 12.84
N ILE A 226 -2.40 -6.00 13.61
CA ILE A 226 -2.19 -5.95 15.06
C ILE A 226 -0.96 -6.78 15.38
N GLN A 227 0.03 -6.18 16.03
CA GLN A 227 1.11 -6.92 16.66
C GLN A 227 0.85 -6.99 18.17
N THR A 228 1.00 -8.18 18.73
CA THR A 228 0.89 -8.40 20.17
C THR A 228 2.27 -8.40 20.82
N GLY A 229 2.34 -8.11 22.11
CA GLY A 229 3.59 -8.10 22.86
C GLY A 229 4.30 -9.45 22.94
N ASP A 230 3.63 -10.55 22.62
CA ASP A 230 4.22 -11.89 22.49
C ASP A 230 4.66 -12.21 21.03
N GLY A 231 4.81 -11.19 20.18
CA GLY A 231 5.38 -11.31 18.83
C GLY A 231 4.48 -11.95 17.78
N LYS A 232 3.17 -11.93 17.96
CA LYS A 232 2.21 -12.46 17.00
C LYS A 232 1.58 -11.35 16.18
N TYR A 233 1.23 -11.67 14.94
CA TYR A 233 0.57 -10.76 14.02
C TYR A 233 -0.86 -11.23 13.72
N TYR A 234 -1.76 -10.27 13.63
CA TYR A 234 -3.17 -10.52 13.28
C TYR A 234 -3.62 -9.50 12.25
N VAL A 235 -4.49 -9.92 11.34
CA VAL A 235 -5.26 -9.00 10.49
C VAL A 235 -6.70 -9.06 10.95
N SER A 236 -7.25 -7.91 11.30
CA SER A 236 -8.60 -7.81 11.84
C SER A 236 -9.26 -6.53 11.38
N GLU A 237 -10.44 -6.24 11.89
CA GLU A 237 -11.23 -5.06 11.59
C GLU A 237 -11.49 -4.26 12.86
N THR A 238 -11.39 -2.95 12.77
CA THR A 238 -11.75 -2.04 13.84
C THR A 238 -12.59 -0.88 13.32
N LYS A 239 -13.21 -0.12 14.25
CA LYS A 239 -14.03 1.02 13.90
C LYS A 239 -13.36 2.33 14.31
N THR A 240 -13.22 3.25 13.37
CA THR A 240 -12.67 4.58 13.63
C THR A 240 -13.58 5.40 14.57
N GLY A 241 -12.99 6.27 15.37
CA GLY A 241 -13.74 7.14 16.26
C GLY A 241 -12.98 8.41 16.63
N THR A 242 -13.72 9.44 17.04
CA THR A 242 -13.14 10.68 17.59
C THR A 242 -12.71 10.48 19.03
N ARG A 243 -11.55 11.03 19.39
CA ARG A 243 -11.07 11.00 20.77
C ARG A 243 -11.29 12.34 21.47
N LYS A 244 -11.84 12.28 22.68
CA LYS A 244 -12.03 13.44 23.57
C LYS A 244 -12.73 14.64 22.93
N GLY A 245 -13.63 14.42 21.97
CA GLY A 245 -14.39 15.49 21.31
C GLY A 245 -13.57 16.43 20.44
N LYS A 246 -12.32 16.08 20.10
CA LYS A 246 -11.46 16.86 19.19
C LYS A 246 -11.56 16.37 17.74
N ASN A 247 -11.13 17.24 16.80
CA ASN A 247 -11.32 17.06 15.35
C ASN A 247 -10.35 16.07 14.70
N TYR A 248 -9.78 15.13 15.43
CA TYR A 248 -8.98 14.07 14.86
C TYR A 248 -9.63 12.71 15.09
N VAL A 249 -9.40 11.83 14.13
CA VAL A 249 -10.00 10.51 14.08
C VAL A 249 -8.93 9.46 14.38
N THR A 250 -9.19 8.60 15.35
CA THR A 250 -8.28 7.56 15.81
C THR A 250 -8.60 6.22 15.16
N VAL A 251 -7.64 5.29 15.18
CA VAL A 251 -7.83 3.91 14.71
C VAL A 251 -9.03 3.25 15.39
N SER A 252 -9.23 3.52 16.68
CA SER A 252 -10.46 3.13 17.36
C SER A 252 -10.66 3.90 18.66
N LYS A 253 -11.86 4.42 18.84
CA LYS A 253 -12.31 4.94 20.13
C LYS A 253 -12.67 3.81 21.10
N SER A 254 -13.02 2.65 20.59
CA SER A 254 -13.50 1.53 21.41
C SER A 254 -12.37 0.71 22.03
N LEU A 255 -11.11 0.97 21.71
CA LEU A 255 -9.94 0.28 22.27
C LEU A 255 -9.54 0.79 23.67
N ILE A 256 -10.49 1.28 24.44
CA ILE A 256 -10.24 1.84 25.77
C ILE A 256 -10.19 0.75 26.84
N THR A 257 -10.75 -0.42 26.58
CA THR A 257 -10.79 -1.53 27.53
C THR A 257 -10.12 -2.78 27.00
N GLN A 258 -9.43 -3.49 27.88
CA GLN A 258 -8.73 -4.74 27.57
C GLN A 258 -9.65 -5.81 26.94
N SER A 259 -10.92 -5.84 27.31
CA SER A 259 -11.90 -6.75 26.75
C SER A 259 -12.22 -6.45 25.28
N GLN A 260 -12.21 -5.19 24.89
CA GLN A 260 -12.57 -4.79 23.51
C GLN A 260 -11.49 -5.19 22.48
N TYR A 261 -10.21 -5.03 22.80
CA TYR A 261 -9.20 -5.49 21.86
C TYR A 261 -9.01 -7.01 21.87
N LYS A 262 -9.32 -7.71 22.95
CA LYS A 262 -9.41 -9.18 22.93
C LYS A 262 -10.49 -9.68 21.96
N GLU A 263 -11.62 -8.98 21.86
CA GLU A 263 -12.66 -9.31 20.88
C GLU A 263 -12.21 -9.02 19.43
N ILE A 264 -11.47 -7.93 19.19
CA ILE A 264 -10.91 -7.64 17.86
C ILE A 264 -9.90 -8.72 17.48
N LEU A 265 -9.02 -9.14 18.38
CA LEU A 265 -8.06 -10.22 18.14
C LEU A 265 -8.75 -11.56 17.84
N LYS A 266 -9.82 -11.90 18.56
CA LYS A 266 -10.57 -13.15 18.33
C LYS A 266 -11.19 -13.23 16.93
N LYS A 267 -11.55 -12.08 16.36
CA LYS A 267 -12.10 -11.98 15.00
C LYS A 267 -11.00 -11.95 13.93
N GLY A 268 -9.77 -11.68 14.32
CA GLY A 268 -8.63 -11.54 13.42
C GLY A 268 -8.06 -12.88 12.99
N GLU A 269 -7.54 -12.92 11.78
CA GLU A 269 -6.73 -14.02 11.27
C GLU A 269 -5.28 -13.87 11.75
N LYS A 270 -4.69 -14.95 12.23
CA LYS A 270 -3.34 -14.97 12.81
C LYS A 270 -2.30 -15.34 11.78
N PHE A 271 -1.16 -14.64 11.79
CA PHE A 271 -0.02 -14.84 10.91
C PHE A 271 1.28 -15.03 11.69
N SER A 272 2.25 -15.69 11.05
CA SER A 272 3.55 -15.99 11.64
C SER A 272 4.60 -14.91 11.37
N SER A 273 4.40 -14.07 10.36
CA SER A 273 5.30 -12.97 10.00
C SER A 273 4.54 -11.68 9.69
N LEU A 274 5.25 -10.56 9.72
CA LEU A 274 4.70 -9.25 9.33
C LEU A 274 4.38 -9.22 7.83
N GLU A 275 5.20 -9.87 7.00
CA GLU A 275 5.00 -9.95 5.56
C GLU A 275 3.68 -10.65 5.21
N GLU A 276 3.42 -11.81 5.82
CA GLU A 276 2.16 -12.53 5.63
C GLU A 276 0.96 -11.71 6.08
N ALA A 277 1.08 -11.06 7.24
CA ALA A 277 0.03 -10.18 7.75
C ALA A 277 -0.19 -8.96 6.84
N TYR A 278 0.87 -8.39 6.28
CA TYR A 278 0.76 -7.26 5.36
C TYR A 278 0.08 -7.67 4.03
N ASP A 279 0.46 -8.81 3.44
CA ASP A 279 -0.19 -9.33 2.24
C ASP A 279 -1.69 -9.60 2.49
N ALA A 280 -2.05 -10.17 3.63
CA ALA A 280 -3.43 -10.41 4.03
C ALA A 280 -4.19 -9.09 4.29
N TYR A 281 -3.53 -8.11 4.90
CA TYR A 281 -4.09 -6.76 5.11
C TYR A 281 -4.40 -6.06 3.79
N LEU A 282 -3.49 -6.10 2.81
CA LEU A 282 -3.74 -5.49 1.49
C LEU A 282 -4.92 -6.17 0.80
N LYS A 283 -4.99 -7.50 0.84
CA LYS A 283 -6.13 -8.25 0.30
C LYS A 283 -7.45 -7.90 1.02
N ALA A 284 -7.40 -7.73 2.35
CA ALA A 284 -8.57 -7.30 3.11
C ALA A 284 -8.99 -5.88 2.72
N LEU A 285 -8.04 -4.94 2.60
CA LEU A 285 -8.29 -3.56 2.21
C LEU A 285 -8.92 -3.45 0.82
N ASP A 286 -8.60 -4.37 -0.09
CA ASP A 286 -9.17 -4.41 -1.44
C ASP A 286 -10.63 -4.90 -1.50
N ALA A 287 -11.19 -5.39 -0.40
CA ALA A 287 -12.57 -5.84 -0.36
C ALA A 287 -13.55 -4.68 -0.66
N PRO A 288 -14.64 -4.93 -1.41
CA PRO A 288 -15.61 -3.90 -1.82
C PRO A 288 -16.19 -3.08 -0.67
N LYS A 289 -16.31 -3.68 0.52
CA LYS A 289 -16.80 -2.97 1.72
C LYS A 289 -15.96 -1.76 2.13
N TYR A 290 -14.69 -1.70 1.69
CA TYR A 290 -13.77 -0.59 1.98
C TYR A 290 -13.58 0.40 0.82
N ASP A 291 -14.35 0.29 -0.29
CA ASP A 291 -14.23 1.19 -1.42
C ASP A 291 -14.35 2.67 -1.04
N SER A 292 -15.34 3.00 -0.21
CA SER A 292 -15.52 4.38 0.28
C SER A 292 -14.38 4.87 1.16
N VAL A 293 -13.70 3.94 1.84
CA VAL A 293 -12.55 4.25 2.70
C VAL A 293 -11.31 4.51 1.83
N ARG A 294 -11.07 3.67 0.81
CA ARG A 294 -9.96 3.88 -0.14
C ARG A 294 -10.10 5.17 -0.93
N GLN A 295 -11.31 5.48 -1.39
CA GLN A 295 -11.60 6.72 -2.13
C GLN A 295 -11.34 7.99 -1.31
N SER A 296 -11.40 7.92 0.02
CA SER A 296 -11.10 9.05 0.88
C SER A 296 -9.60 9.37 1.01
N GLN A 297 -8.72 8.50 0.49
CA GLN A 297 -7.26 8.66 0.54
C GLN A 297 -6.67 9.31 -0.72
N SER A 298 -7.47 9.50 -1.77
CA SER A 298 -7.07 10.10 -3.05
C SER A 298 -7.14 11.63 -3.05
#